data_30ae4c3eb4b52664033f8f5ae38f73dc
#
_entry.id   30ae4c3eb4b52664033f8f5ae38f73dc
#
_cell.length_a   1.000
_cell.length_b   1.000
_cell.length_c   1.000
_cell.angle_alpha   90.00
_cell.angle_beta   90.00
_cell.angle_gamma   90.00
#
_symmetry.space_group_name_H-M   'P 1'
#
loop_
_entity.id
_entity.type
_entity.pdbx_description
1 polymer ?
#
loop_
_entity_poly.entity_id
_entity_poly.type
_entity_poly.pdbx_seq_one_letter_code
_entity_poly.pdbx_strand_id
1 'polypeptide(L)'
;MLDERKGASDEPYAVKFPLGWTLLGPVGPANPLEEFHVNLVRSLDDDDLLQSQVKRFWSTDFGESLASSEVCMSLEDKRALKIMNETVRKIDGHYQVGLPWRKRSPSVPNNRLFAESRLRSLKRRLLKDENLYRKYSATMNEYLSNGHAIKIPPCELSVEGKVVWYLPHHPVIHARKPDKVRVVFDCAAKYLGTSLNDQLMQGPDLNNNLIGVLMRFREEPYAVVADIESMFHQAKVDPRDCDALRFLWWPNGELHSAPAEYKMTVHVFGATSSPSCASFCLLRTAEDNKDAFPSEIVNTVRRNFYVDDCLKSVRTRHDARLLVRMLTELLSRGGFSLRKWMSNDREVLASIPPNERAKSVVNLDLDKMPTEHALGVQWNVETDEFIFKVIAKEKPPTRRGILSVASSVYDPLGFLAPFTLSAKLFPRELCRKKIG
;
A
#
# COMPACT_ATOMS: atom_id res chain seq x y z
N MET A 1 -38.23 14.03 -5.36
CA MET A 1 -38.33 15.49 -5.18
C MET A 1 -39.34 15.74 -4.10
N LEU A 2 -38.96 16.35 -2.98
CA LEU A 2 -39.86 16.56 -1.82
C LEU A 2 -40.48 17.99 -1.81
N ASP A 3 -39.78 18.97 -2.35
CA ASP A 3 -40.23 20.37 -2.45
C ASP A 3 -39.37 21.09 -3.47
N GLU A 4 -39.91 22.15 -4.10
CA GLU A 4 -39.18 22.95 -5.08
C GLU A 4 -39.48 24.44 -4.83
N ARG A 5 -38.44 25.29 -4.82
CA ARG A 5 -38.55 26.75 -4.74
C ARG A 5 -37.92 27.36 -6.00
N LYS A 6 -38.75 28.04 -6.80
CA LYS A 6 -38.32 28.67 -8.05
C LYS A 6 -38.09 30.18 -7.83
N GLY A 7 -37.02 30.67 -8.41
CA GLY A 7 -36.76 32.06 -8.63
C GLY A 7 -37.37 32.59 -9.96
N ALA A 8 -36.89 33.71 -10.45
CA ALA A 8 -37.22 34.18 -11.79
C ALA A 8 -36.61 33.23 -12.85
N SER A 9 -36.98 33.43 -14.14
CA SER A 9 -36.58 32.51 -15.24
C SER A 9 -35.07 32.41 -15.47
N ASP A 10 -34.32 33.36 -14.99
CA ASP A 10 -32.86 33.54 -15.08
C ASP A 10 -32.13 33.33 -13.73
N GLU A 11 -32.87 32.97 -12.67
CA GLU A 11 -32.36 32.75 -11.35
C GLU A 11 -32.26 31.21 -11.02
N PRO A 12 -31.32 30.81 -10.14
CA PRO A 12 -31.27 29.46 -9.68
C PRO A 12 -32.52 29.06 -8.88
N TYR A 13 -32.93 27.80 -8.98
CA TYR A 13 -33.99 27.21 -8.18
C TYR A 13 -33.48 26.19 -7.20
N ALA A 14 -34.18 26.04 -6.08
CA ALA A 14 -33.80 25.08 -5.04
C ALA A 14 -34.75 23.89 -5.04
N VAL A 15 -34.17 22.68 -4.98
CA VAL A 15 -34.90 21.40 -4.90
C VAL A 15 -34.57 20.70 -3.59
N LYS A 16 -35.60 20.24 -2.89
CA LYS A 16 -35.46 19.47 -1.65
C LYS A 16 -35.46 17.98 -1.93
N PHE A 17 -34.37 17.32 -1.52
CA PHE A 17 -34.24 15.87 -1.49
C PHE A 17 -34.26 15.35 -0.06
N PRO A 18 -34.35 14.04 0.19
CA PRO A 18 -34.27 13.47 1.54
C PRO A 18 -33.02 13.89 2.34
N LEU A 19 -31.93 14.22 1.65
CA LEU A 19 -30.65 14.64 2.24
C LEU A 19 -30.51 16.17 2.40
N GLY A 20 -31.49 16.96 1.99
CA GLY A 20 -31.47 18.43 2.13
C GLY A 20 -31.84 19.22 0.87
N TRP A 21 -31.55 20.50 0.87
CA TRP A 21 -31.78 21.38 -0.26
C TRP A 21 -30.57 21.45 -1.19
N THR A 22 -30.82 21.40 -2.50
CA THR A 22 -29.81 21.59 -3.54
C THR A 22 -30.21 22.72 -4.45
N LEU A 23 -29.29 23.63 -4.81
CA LEU A 23 -29.45 24.69 -5.76
C LEU A 23 -29.13 24.22 -7.17
N LEU A 24 -30.02 24.50 -8.11
CA LEU A 24 -29.90 24.16 -9.53
C LEU A 24 -30.19 25.42 -10.37
N GLY A 25 -29.51 25.55 -11.50
CA GLY A 25 -29.71 26.66 -12.44
C GLY A 25 -28.54 27.65 -12.49
N PRO A 26 -28.65 28.71 -13.28
CA PRO A 26 -27.56 29.68 -13.51
C PRO A 26 -27.22 30.46 -12.23
N VAL A 27 -25.94 30.55 -11.91
CA VAL A 27 -25.43 31.29 -10.74
C VAL A 27 -24.50 32.40 -11.22
N GLY A 28 -25.09 33.44 -11.78
CA GLY A 28 -24.35 34.64 -12.20
C GLY A 28 -24.79 35.20 -13.55
N PRO A 29 -24.25 36.35 -13.97
CA PRO A 29 -24.62 36.96 -15.27
C PRO A 29 -24.13 36.01 -16.38
N ALA A 30 -25.05 35.69 -17.30
CA ALA A 30 -24.87 34.78 -18.40
C ALA A 30 -23.63 35.13 -19.25
N ASN A 31 -22.67 34.22 -19.28
CA ASN A 31 -21.60 34.24 -20.26
C ASN A 31 -22.08 33.38 -21.44
N PRO A 32 -22.23 33.87 -22.65
CA PRO A 32 -22.94 33.18 -23.73
C PRO A 32 -22.23 31.98 -24.33
N LEU A 33 -21.14 31.49 -23.73
CA LEU A 33 -20.31 30.41 -24.28
C LEU A 33 -20.14 29.18 -23.35
N GLU A 34 -20.85 29.09 -22.22
CA GLU A 34 -20.81 27.89 -21.40
C GLU A 34 -22.16 27.15 -21.43
N GLU A 35 -22.19 26.02 -22.11
CA GLU A 35 -23.28 25.05 -22.03
C GLU A 35 -23.30 24.38 -20.66
N PHE A 36 -24.35 24.65 -19.86
CA PHE A 36 -24.56 23.93 -18.59
C PHE A 36 -25.27 22.62 -18.85
N HIS A 37 -24.57 21.52 -18.63
CA HIS A 37 -25.15 20.17 -18.69
C HIS A 37 -25.75 19.79 -17.33
N VAL A 38 -27.08 19.65 -17.28
CA VAL A 38 -27.78 19.03 -16.15
C VAL A 38 -27.72 17.51 -16.35
N ASN A 39 -26.98 16.81 -15.54
CA ASN A 39 -26.91 15.36 -15.58
C ASN A 39 -28.15 14.75 -14.92
N LEU A 40 -29.14 14.36 -15.73
CA LEU A 40 -30.26 13.54 -15.29
C LEU A 40 -29.75 12.08 -15.24
N VAL A 41 -29.64 11.49 -14.06
CA VAL A 41 -29.34 10.07 -13.91
C VAL A 41 -30.59 9.29 -14.34
N ARG A 42 -30.60 8.76 -15.56
CA ARG A 42 -31.54 7.71 -15.98
C ARG A 42 -30.93 6.37 -15.58
N SER A 43 -31.73 5.55 -14.93
CA SER A 43 -31.41 4.15 -14.71
C SER A 43 -31.28 3.47 -16.08
N LEU A 44 -30.06 3.15 -16.47
CA LEU A 44 -29.72 2.30 -17.60
C LEU A 44 -28.80 1.23 -17.08
N ASP A 45 -29.07 -0.02 -17.45
CA ASP A 45 -28.29 -1.21 -17.09
C ASP A 45 -26.92 -1.29 -17.79
N ASP A 46 -26.18 -0.18 -17.83
CA ASP A 46 -24.90 -0.07 -18.53
C ASP A 46 -23.82 0.37 -17.54
N ASP A 47 -23.11 -0.61 -16.96
CA ASP A 47 -22.05 -0.44 -15.96
C ASP A 47 -20.95 0.54 -16.45
N ASP A 48 -20.67 0.57 -17.75
CA ASP A 48 -19.67 1.47 -18.35
C ASP A 48 -20.13 2.94 -18.34
N LEU A 49 -21.44 3.17 -18.54
CA LEU A 49 -21.99 4.53 -18.50
C LEU A 49 -22.00 5.08 -17.08
N LEU A 50 -22.35 4.25 -16.10
CA LEU A 50 -22.32 4.61 -14.68
C LEU A 50 -20.89 4.91 -14.21
N GLN A 51 -19.92 4.09 -14.60
CA GLN A 51 -18.50 4.33 -14.30
C GLN A 51 -18.00 5.65 -14.92
N SER A 52 -18.42 5.96 -16.14
CA SER A 52 -18.03 7.22 -16.79
C SER A 52 -18.68 8.42 -16.12
N GLN A 53 -19.93 8.31 -15.66
CA GLN A 53 -20.64 9.37 -14.93
C GLN A 53 -20.04 9.61 -13.54
N VAL A 54 -19.71 8.54 -12.81
CA VAL A 54 -19.02 8.64 -11.51
C VAL A 54 -17.65 9.29 -11.69
N LYS A 55 -16.86 8.89 -12.67
CA LYS A 55 -15.58 9.55 -13.00
C LYS A 55 -15.76 11.03 -13.32
N ARG A 56 -16.79 11.38 -14.07
CA ARG A 56 -17.11 12.77 -14.44
C ARG A 56 -17.51 13.60 -13.23
N PHE A 57 -18.31 13.04 -12.33
CA PHE A 57 -18.70 13.68 -11.06
C PHE A 57 -17.47 13.99 -10.18
N TRP A 58 -16.57 13.01 -10.01
CA TRP A 58 -15.33 13.17 -9.24
C TRP A 58 -14.39 14.22 -9.85
N SER A 59 -14.26 14.25 -11.19
CA SER A 59 -13.39 15.23 -11.86
C SER A 59 -13.92 16.65 -11.76
N THR A 60 -15.23 16.84 -11.68
CA THR A 60 -15.85 18.17 -11.50
C THR A 60 -15.58 18.72 -10.11
N ASP A 61 -15.63 17.86 -9.07
CA ASP A 61 -15.40 18.29 -7.68
C ASP A 61 -13.92 18.48 -7.32
N PHE A 62 -13.01 17.79 -8.01
CA PHE A 62 -11.58 17.80 -7.69
C PHE A 62 -10.70 18.48 -8.75
N GLY A 63 -11.28 19.10 -9.77
CA GLY A 63 -10.57 19.96 -10.72
C GLY A 63 -9.53 19.25 -11.62
N GLU A 64 -9.55 17.91 -11.67
CA GLU A 64 -8.74 17.18 -12.64
C GLU A 64 -9.41 17.26 -14.02
N SER A 65 -8.73 17.89 -14.97
CA SER A 65 -9.23 18.04 -16.34
C SER A 65 -9.57 16.67 -16.95
N LEU A 66 -10.74 16.60 -17.59
CA LEU A 66 -11.28 15.44 -18.32
C LEU A 66 -10.49 15.06 -19.60
N ALA A 67 -9.33 15.66 -19.84
CA ALA A 67 -8.40 15.14 -20.82
C ALA A 67 -7.97 13.77 -20.36
N SER A 68 -8.23 12.72 -21.14
CA SER A 68 -7.83 11.34 -20.95
C SER A 68 -6.53 11.26 -20.14
N SER A 69 -6.63 11.11 -18.82
CA SER A 69 -5.47 11.00 -17.99
C SER A 69 -4.96 9.56 -18.04
N GLU A 70 -4.37 9.18 -19.16
CA GLU A 70 -3.14 8.43 -19.04
C GLU A 70 -2.24 9.36 -18.24
N VAL A 71 -2.11 9.10 -16.94
CA VAL A 71 -1.13 9.77 -16.09
C VAL A 71 0.19 9.58 -16.83
N CYS A 72 0.65 10.65 -17.49
CA CYS A 72 1.85 10.59 -18.32
C CYS A 72 3.00 10.25 -17.37
N MET A 73 3.46 8.99 -17.41
CA MET A 73 4.60 8.55 -16.61
C MET A 73 5.76 9.51 -16.86
N SER A 74 6.42 9.92 -15.80
CA SER A 74 7.63 10.73 -15.87
C SER A 74 8.70 10.00 -16.70
N LEU A 75 9.67 10.74 -17.24
CA LEU A 75 10.79 10.12 -17.93
C LEU A 75 11.59 9.18 -17.01
N GLU A 76 11.67 9.51 -15.74
CA GLU A 76 12.32 8.69 -14.73
C GLU A 76 11.58 7.37 -14.53
N ASP A 77 10.25 7.40 -14.42
CA ASP A 77 9.43 6.20 -14.25
C ASP A 77 9.49 5.29 -15.48
N LYS A 78 9.44 5.87 -16.68
CA LYS A 78 9.62 5.12 -17.94
C LYS A 78 10.97 4.41 -17.99
N ARG A 79 12.04 5.08 -17.54
CA ARG A 79 13.40 4.50 -17.47
C ARG A 79 13.46 3.38 -16.42
N ALA A 80 12.90 3.58 -15.24
CA ALA A 80 12.83 2.56 -14.20
C ALA A 80 12.06 1.33 -14.68
N LEU A 81 10.89 1.52 -15.30
CA LEU A 81 10.08 0.45 -15.86
C LEU A 81 10.83 -0.30 -16.97
N LYS A 82 11.57 0.42 -17.83
CA LYS A 82 12.41 -0.18 -18.87
C LYS A 82 13.46 -1.10 -18.24
N ILE A 83 14.18 -0.65 -17.20
CA ILE A 83 15.18 -1.46 -16.49
C ILE A 83 14.55 -2.71 -15.89
N MET A 84 13.38 -2.56 -15.22
CA MET A 84 12.66 -3.69 -14.68
C MET A 84 12.27 -4.71 -15.75
N ASN A 85 11.75 -4.27 -16.89
CA ASN A 85 11.41 -5.16 -18.03
C ASN A 85 12.63 -5.85 -18.65
N GLU A 86 13.76 -5.16 -18.76
CA GLU A 86 15.00 -5.72 -19.33
C GLU A 86 15.68 -6.72 -18.40
N THR A 87 15.53 -6.54 -17.08
CA THR A 87 16.22 -7.34 -16.06
C THR A 87 15.37 -8.46 -15.48
N VAL A 88 14.03 -8.38 -15.64
CA VAL A 88 13.14 -9.39 -15.06
C VAL A 88 13.46 -10.79 -15.53
N ARG A 89 13.58 -11.71 -14.58
CA ARG A 89 13.78 -13.16 -14.81
C ARG A 89 12.91 -13.91 -13.79
N LYS A 90 12.51 -15.13 -14.13
CA LYS A 90 11.84 -16.03 -13.19
C LYS A 90 12.83 -17.12 -12.75
N ILE A 91 13.13 -17.20 -11.46
CA ILE A 91 14.13 -18.09 -10.88
C ILE A 91 13.55 -18.71 -9.62
N ASP A 92 13.51 -20.05 -9.58
CA ASP A 92 12.97 -20.83 -8.45
C ASP A 92 11.57 -20.39 -8.04
N GLY A 93 10.68 -20.16 -9.00
CA GLY A 93 9.30 -19.75 -8.75
C GLY A 93 9.10 -18.25 -8.41
N HIS A 94 10.16 -17.49 -8.19
CA HIS A 94 10.11 -16.05 -7.90
C HIS A 94 10.55 -15.19 -9.08
N TYR A 95 10.04 -13.97 -9.16
CA TYR A 95 10.59 -12.97 -10.06
C TYR A 95 11.81 -12.30 -9.43
N GLN A 96 12.85 -12.17 -10.24
CA GLN A 96 14.07 -11.43 -9.95
C GLN A 96 14.12 -10.19 -10.83
N VAL A 97 14.42 -9.03 -10.24
CA VAL A 97 14.46 -7.72 -10.92
C VAL A 97 15.70 -6.96 -10.46
N GLY A 98 16.38 -6.28 -11.39
CA GLY A 98 17.50 -5.39 -11.09
C GLY A 98 17.06 -4.12 -10.36
N LEU A 99 17.96 -3.53 -9.61
CA LEU A 99 17.75 -2.22 -8.99
C LEU A 99 17.66 -1.15 -10.10
N PRO A 100 16.67 -0.26 -10.09
CA PRO A 100 16.52 0.79 -11.10
C PRO A 100 17.50 1.95 -10.84
N TRP A 101 18.75 1.77 -11.22
CA TRP A 101 19.81 2.75 -11.05
C TRP A 101 19.58 4.03 -11.86
N ARG A 102 19.81 5.20 -11.25
CA ARG A 102 19.78 6.49 -11.95
C ARG A 102 20.85 6.58 -13.02
N LYS A 103 22.02 5.99 -12.77
CA LYS A 103 23.17 5.94 -13.71
C LYS A 103 23.49 4.50 -14.04
N ARG A 104 23.90 4.24 -15.29
CA ARG A 104 24.32 2.89 -15.74
C ARG A 104 25.51 2.33 -14.95
N SER A 105 26.39 3.21 -14.51
CA SER A 105 27.56 2.88 -13.68
C SER A 105 27.54 3.76 -12.44
N PRO A 106 26.78 3.39 -11.42
CA PRO A 106 26.73 4.15 -10.19
C PRO A 106 28.09 4.08 -9.49
N SER A 107 28.57 5.23 -9.04
CA SER A 107 29.78 5.32 -8.20
C SER A 107 29.36 5.76 -6.81
N VAL A 108 29.59 4.89 -5.83
CA VAL A 108 29.28 5.15 -4.43
C VAL A 108 30.55 5.02 -3.59
N PRO A 109 30.75 5.85 -2.57
CA PRO A 109 31.88 5.71 -1.66
C PRO A 109 31.71 4.46 -0.79
N ASN A 110 32.84 3.87 -0.39
CA ASN A 110 32.79 2.76 0.56
C ASN A 110 32.39 3.27 1.96
N ASN A 111 31.16 2.94 2.36
CA ASN A 111 30.57 3.38 3.63
C ASN A 111 30.67 2.35 4.76
N ARG A 112 31.56 1.35 4.65
CA ARG A 112 31.69 0.25 5.62
C ARG A 112 31.92 0.75 7.04
N LEU A 113 32.85 1.69 7.24
CA LEU A 113 33.14 2.26 8.56
C LEU A 113 31.93 2.98 9.18
N PHE A 114 31.14 3.65 8.35
CA PHE A 114 29.88 4.26 8.79
C PHE A 114 28.87 3.19 9.25
N ALA A 115 28.69 2.13 8.47
CA ALA A 115 27.81 1.01 8.84
C ALA A 115 28.28 0.32 10.14
N GLU A 116 29.59 0.13 10.35
CA GLU A 116 30.16 -0.39 11.60
C GLU A 116 29.85 0.52 12.81
N SER A 117 29.93 1.83 12.65
CA SER A 117 29.57 2.78 13.70
C SER A 117 28.10 2.65 14.11
N ARG A 118 27.22 2.53 13.12
CA ARG A 118 25.77 2.31 13.32
C ARG A 118 25.51 0.96 13.98
N LEU A 119 26.21 -0.10 13.55
CA LEU A 119 26.12 -1.42 14.15
C LEU A 119 26.54 -1.43 15.63
N ARG A 120 27.63 -0.71 15.99
CA ARG A 120 28.05 -0.55 17.38
C ARG A 120 26.98 0.12 18.25
N SER A 121 26.24 1.07 17.68
CA SER A 121 25.12 1.73 18.36
C SER A 121 23.94 0.77 18.55
N LEU A 122 23.64 -0.05 17.55
CA LEU A 122 22.64 -1.12 17.64
C LEU A 122 23.03 -2.15 18.71
N LYS A 123 24.30 -2.60 18.74
CA LYS A 123 24.81 -3.52 19.77
C LYS A 123 24.51 -3.04 21.18
N ARG A 124 24.85 -1.77 21.47
CA ARG A 124 24.57 -1.16 22.79
C ARG A 124 23.09 -1.19 23.16
N ARG A 125 22.19 -1.00 22.18
CA ARG A 125 20.74 -1.07 22.39
C ARG A 125 20.27 -2.51 22.64
N LEU A 126 20.77 -3.48 21.87
CA LEU A 126 20.43 -4.90 22.01
C LEU A 126 20.93 -5.48 23.34
N LEU A 127 22.11 -5.06 23.82
CA LEU A 127 22.65 -5.46 25.12
C LEU A 127 21.85 -4.92 26.31
N LYS A 128 21.13 -3.81 26.14
CA LYS A 128 20.28 -3.23 27.19
C LYS A 128 18.87 -3.86 27.26
N ASP A 129 18.42 -4.50 26.21
CA ASP A 129 17.07 -5.05 26.10
C ASP A 129 17.13 -6.46 25.50
N GLU A 130 17.15 -7.44 26.40
CA GLU A 130 17.22 -8.87 26.06
C GLU A 130 16.00 -9.33 25.24
N ASN A 131 14.81 -8.80 25.48
CA ASN A 131 13.61 -9.15 24.71
C ASN A 131 13.72 -8.64 23.27
N LEU A 132 14.18 -7.40 23.10
CA LEU A 132 14.46 -6.83 21.78
C LEU A 132 15.54 -7.64 21.06
N TYR A 133 16.62 -8.01 21.75
CA TYR A 133 17.70 -8.80 21.18
C TYR A 133 17.19 -10.14 20.64
N ARG A 134 16.42 -10.90 21.44
CA ARG A 134 15.88 -12.18 21.00
C ARG A 134 14.99 -12.06 19.76
N LYS A 135 14.05 -11.09 19.77
CA LYS A 135 13.16 -10.84 18.65
C LYS A 135 13.91 -10.39 17.39
N TYR A 136 14.90 -9.53 17.56
CA TYR A 136 15.72 -9.02 16.46
C TYR A 136 16.58 -10.13 15.83
N SER A 137 17.26 -10.90 16.66
CA SER A 137 18.09 -12.04 16.21
C SER A 137 17.24 -13.10 15.54
N ALA A 138 16.03 -13.39 16.04
CA ALA A 138 15.09 -14.31 15.42
C ALA A 138 14.71 -13.84 14.00
N THR A 139 14.41 -12.55 13.80
CA THR A 139 14.11 -12.00 12.47
C THR A 139 15.31 -12.08 11.53
N MET A 140 16.52 -11.80 12.01
CA MET A 140 17.74 -11.91 11.20
C MET A 140 18.02 -13.35 10.79
N ASN A 141 17.83 -14.31 11.71
CA ASN A 141 17.97 -15.73 11.43
C ASN A 141 16.92 -16.22 10.43
N GLU A 142 15.69 -15.70 10.51
CA GLU A 142 14.63 -15.97 9.53
C GLU A 142 15.04 -15.49 8.13
N TYR A 143 15.64 -14.31 7.99
CA TYR A 143 16.15 -13.85 6.70
C TYR A 143 17.22 -14.77 6.12
N LEU A 144 18.11 -15.30 6.97
CA LEU A 144 19.14 -16.23 6.54
C LEU A 144 18.58 -17.61 6.18
N SER A 145 17.68 -18.15 7.00
CA SER A 145 17.08 -19.49 6.77
C SER A 145 16.17 -19.50 5.52
N ASN A 146 15.47 -18.40 5.24
CA ASN A 146 14.62 -18.26 4.05
C ASN A 146 15.42 -17.88 2.78
N GLY A 147 16.74 -17.70 2.89
CA GLY A 147 17.57 -17.27 1.77
C GLY A 147 17.34 -15.82 1.32
N HIS A 148 16.62 -15.00 2.11
CA HIS A 148 16.45 -13.57 1.84
C HIS A 148 17.75 -12.79 2.03
N ALA A 149 18.66 -13.33 2.84
CA ALA A 149 20.00 -12.82 3.01
C ALA A 149 21.01 -13.99 3.00
N ILE A 150 22.22 -13.72 2.52
CA ILE A 150 23.30 -14.69 2.52
C ILE A 150 24.57 -14.10 3.12
N LYS A 151 25.34 -14.93 3.80
CA LYS A 151 26.68 -14.55 4.24
C LYS A 151 27.61 -14.48 3.03
N ILE A 152 28.41 -13.42 2.94
CA ILE A 152 29.36 -13.26 1.82
C ILE A 152 30.58 -14.14 2.12
N PRO A 153 30.93 -15.05 1.20
CA PRO A 153 32.12 -15.86 1.36
C PRO A 153 33.41 -15.02 1.25
N PRO A 154 34.51 -15.41 1.90
CA PRO A 154 35.77 -14.64 1.90
C PRO A 154 36.30 -14.29 0.51
N CYS A 155 36.09 -15.15 -0.48
CA CYS A 155 36.51 -14.94 -1.86
C CYS A 155 35.71 -13.83 -2.58
N GLU A 156 34.51 -13.50 -2.10
CA GLU A 156 33.64 -12.46 -2.68
C GLU A 156 33.68 -11.12 -1.92
N LEU A 157 34.48 -11.00 -0.86
CA LEU A 157 34.57 -9.78 -0.06
C LEU A 157 35.18 -8.60 -0.85
N SER A 158 35.98 -8.89 -1.89
CA SER A 158 36.53 -7.85 -2.76
C SER A 158 35.45 -6.94 -3.31
N VAL A 159 35.71 -5.64 -3.27
CA VAL A 159 34.82 -4.59 -3.78
C VAL A 159 35.21 -4.11 -5.18
N GLU A 160 36.29 -4.64 -5.73
CA GLU A 160 36.82 -4.21 -7.02
C GLU A 160 35.85 -4.56 -8.16
N GLY A 161 35.54 -3.55 -8.97
CA GLY A 161 34.61 -3.68 -10.10
C GLY A 161 33.13 -3.81 -9.71
N LYS A 162 32.78 -3.70 -8.40
CA LYS A 162 31.41 -3.84 -7.89
C LYS A 162 30.89 -2.54 -7.31
N VAL A 163 29.58 -2.35 -7.40
CA VAL A 163 28.87 -1.33 -6.64
C VAL A 163 28.55 -1.89 -5.26
N VAL A 164 29.30 -1.45 -4.24
CA VAL A 164 29.15 -1.96 -2.87
C VAL A 164 28.66 -0.85 -1.95
N TRP A 165 27.55 -1.15 -1.24
CA TRP A 165 27.00 -0.27 -0.22
C TRP A 165 26.56 -1.07 1.01
N TYR A 166 26.92 -0.61 2.19
CA TYR A 166 26.56 -1.24 3.45
C TYR A 166 25.38 -0.52 4.09
N LEU A 167 24.27 -1.22 4.25
CA LEU A 167 23.02 -0.72 4.83
C LEU A 167 23.09 -0.78 6.35
N PRO A 168 23.04 0.36 7.06
CA PRO A 168 22.72 0.35 8.47
C PRO A 168 21.31 -0.23 8.65
N HIS A 169 21.08 -0.92 9.75
CA HIS A 169 19.75 -1.48 10.04
C HIS A 169 19.39 -1.26 11.51
N HIS A 170 18.09 -1.21 11.80
CA HIS A 170 17.58 -0.95 13.14
C HIS A 170 16.21 -1.59 13.36
N PRO A 171 15.84 -1.86 14.65
CA PRO A 171 14.51 -2.36 14.97
C PRO A 171 13.46 -1.26 14.89
N VAL A 172 12.31 -1.58 14.28
CA VAL A 172 11.08 -0.82 14.36
C VAL A 172 10.03 -1.67 15.05
N ILE A 173 9.47 -1.13 16.14
CA ILE A 173 8.40 -1.76 16.93
C ILE A 173 7.14 -0.93 16.72
N HIS A 174 6.07 -1.58 16.29
CA HIS A 174 4.78 -0.91 16.13
C HIS A 174 4.04 -0.89 17.47
N ALA A 175 3.56 0.27 17.92
CA ALA A 175 2.91 0.44 19.22
C ALA A 175 1.71 -0.50 19.43
N ARG A 176 0.96 -0.83 18.37
CA ARG A 176 -0.19 -1.77 18.44
C ARG A 176 0.21 -3.26 18.36
N LYS A 177 1.46 -3.58 18.00
CA LYS A 177 1.99 -4.95 17.88
C LYS A 177 3.39 -5.00 18.48
N PRO A 178 3.54 -4.83 19.81
CA PRO A 178 4.83 -4.73 20.49
C PRO A 178 5.63 -6.05 20.40
N ASP A 179 4.97 -7.15 20.12
CA ASP A 179 5.60 -8.45 19.97
C ASP A 179 6.28 -8.67 18.63
N LYS A 180 5.97 -7.85 17.61
CA LYS A 180 6.58 -7.95 16.28
C LYS A 180 7.65 -6.88 16.11
N VAL A 181 8.90 -7.30 15.99
CA VAL A 181 10.02 -6.45 15.60
C VAL A 181 10.23 -6.55 14.09
N ARG A 182 10.31 -5.41 13.43
CA ARG A 182 10.73 -5.32 12.02
C ARG A 182 12.18 -4.85 11.96
N VAL A 183 12.97 -5.53 11.17
CA VAL A 183 14.30 -5.03 10.78
C VAL A 183 14.12 -4.12 9.58
N VAL A 184 14.52 -2.85 9.73
CA VAL A 184 14.47 -1.87 8.64
C VAL A 184 15.89 -1.52 8.25
N PHE A 185 16.18 -1.63 6.95
CA PHE A 185 17.44 -1.24 6.36
C PHE A 185 17.38 0.24 5.97
N ASP A 186 18.30 1.05 6.51
CA ASP A 186 18.31 2.50 6.32
C ASP A 186 18.99 2.87 4.98
N CYS A 187 18.25 2.70 3.90
CA CYS A 187 18.70 3.02 2.55
C CYS A 187 18.81 4.53 2.29
N ALA A 188 18.24 5.36 3.18
CA ALA A 188 18.33 6.82 3.13
C ALA A 188 19.51 7.39 3.93
N ALA A 189 20.24 6.54 4.67
CA ALA A 189 21.39 6.96 5.45
C ALA A 189 22.49 7.54 4.56
N LYS A 190 22.81 8.81 4.77
CA LYS A 190 23.79 9.53 3.95
C LYS A 190 25.22 9.31 4.47
N TYR A 191 26.13 9.06 3.55
CA TYR A 191 27.56 9.03 3.77
C TYR A 191 28.27 9.80 2.65
N LEU A 192 29.14 10.74 2.97
CA LEU A 192 29.80 11.65 2.03
C LEU A 192 28.83 12.30 1.01
N GLY A 193 27.67 12.74 1.53
CA GLY A 193 26.67 13.48 0.75
C GLY A 193 25.70 12.63 -0.07
N THR A 194 25.83 11.28 -0.11
CA THR A 194 24.96 10.39 -0.87
C THR A 194 24.43 9.25 -0.01
N SER A 195 23.30 8.66 -0.45
CA SER A 195 22.70 7.46 0.12
C SER A 195 22.38 6.46 -1.00
N LEU A 196 22.01 5.22 -0.67
CA LEU A 196 21.54 4.27 -1.68
C LEU A 196 20.30 4.81 -2.40
N ASN A 197 19.35 5.37 -1.66
CA ASN A 197 18.12 5.93 -2.23
C ASN A 197 18.38 7.11 -3.19
N ASP A 198 19.43 7.89 -2.98
CA ASP A 198 19.83 8.96 -3.91
C ASP A 198 20.32 8.40 -5.26
N GLN A 199 20.78 7.15 -5.30
CA GLN A 199 21.29 6.49 -6.50
C GLN A 199 20.22 5.68 -7.25
N LEU A 200 19.07 5.42 -6.60
CA LEU A 200 17.97 4.65 -7.18
C LEU A 200 16.84 5.56 -7.66
N MET A 201 16.21 5.20 -8.77
CA MET A 201 14.91 5.73 -9.16
C MET A 201 13.83 5.06 -8.31
N GLN A 202 12.79 5.81 -7.97
CA GLN A 202 11.64 5.27 -7.23
C GLN A 202 10.88 4.24 -8.07
N GLY A 203 10.74 4.53 -9.36
CA GLY A 203 9.86 3.81 -10.27
C GLY A 203 8.41 4.29 -10.20
N PRO A 204 7.59 3.88 -11.17
CA PRO A 204 6.20 4.31 -11.25
C PRO A 204 5.39 3.81 -10.05
N ASP A 205 4.40 4.60 -9.66
CA ASP A 205 3.35 4.12 -8.76
C ASP A 205 2.42 3.16 -9.52
N LEU A 206 2.58 1.87 -9.25
CA LEU A 206 1.80 0.79 -9.85
C LEU A 206 0.63 0.36 -8.94
N ASN A 207 0.40 1.06 -7.85
CA ASN A 207 -0.71 0.76 -6.96
C ASN A 207 -2.04 1.21 -7.57
N ASN A 208 -3.08 0.46 -7.28
CA ASN A 208 -4.43 0.89 -7.60
C ASN A 208 -4.86 2.09 -6.74
N ASN A 209 -5.79 2.88 -7.25
CA ASN A 209 -6.41 3.93 -6.45
C ASN A 209 -7.16 3.31 -5.27
N LEU A 210 -6.89 3.80 -4.06
CA LEU A 210 -7.47 3.30 -2.81
C LEU A 210 -9.01 3.31 -2.84
N ILE A 211 -9.59 4.43 -3.29
CA ILE A 211 -11.04 4.59 -3.36
C ILE A 211 -11.63 3.57 -4.33
N GLY A 212 -11.00 3.39 -5.50
CA GLY A 212 -11.44 2.41 -6.49
C GLY A 212 -11.41 0.97 -5.95
N VAL A 213 -10.38 0.60 -5.17
CA VAL A 213 -10.32 -0.72 -4.52
C VAL A 213 -11.43 -0.88 -3.50
N LEU A 214 -11.65 0.12 -2.63
CA LEU A 214 -12.70 0.09 -1.61
C LEU A 214 -14.10 0.05 -2.23
N MET A 215 -14.35 0.77 -3.33
CA MET A 215 -15.63 0.72 -4.03
C MET A 215 -15.90 -0.67 -4.62
N ARG A 216 -14.93 -1.22 -5.36
CA ARG A 216 -15.06 -2.59 -5.92
C ARG A 216 -15.19 -3.67 -4.86
N PHE A 217 -14.66 -3.45 -3.67
CA PHE A 217 -14.85 -4.34 -2.52
C PHE A 217 -16.30 -4.37 -2.03
N ARG A 218 -17.11 -3.35 -2.37
CA ARG A 218 -18.52 -3.21 -1.96
C ARG A 218 -19.52 -3.47 -3.08
N GLU A 219 -19.07 -3.95 -4.24
CA GLU A 219 -19.94 -4.21 -5.41
C GLU A 219 -20.85 -5.42 -5.21
N GLU A 220 -20.36 -6.46 -4.53
CA GLU A 220 -21.01 -7.76 -4.48
C GLU A 220 -21.13 -8.27 -3.02
N PRO A 221 -22.05 -9.23 -2.74
CA PRO A 221 -22.38 -9.62 -1.36
C PRO A 221 -21.34 -10.47 -0.64
N TYR A 222 -20.52 -11.25 -1.35
CA TYR A 222 -19.52 -12.13 -0.73
C TYR A 222 -18.14 -11.50 -0.82
N ALA A 223 -17.67 -10.97 0.29
CA ALA A 223 -16.40 -10.25 0.37
C ALA A 223 -15.26 -11.15 0.88
N VAL A 224 -14.08 -11.01 0.28
CA VAL A 224 -12.84 -11.66 0.72
C VAL A 224 -11.71 -10.65 0.79
N VAL A 225 -10.88 -10.79 1.82
CA VAL A 225 -9.67 -9.99 2.04
C VAL A 225 -8.50 -10.94 2.29
N ALA A 226 -7.32 -10.59 1.78
CA ALA A 226 -6.08 -11.30 2.05
C ALA A 226 -4.89 -10.35 2.00
N ASP A 227 -3.77 -10.76 2.56
CA ASP A 227 -2.51 -10.00 2.65
C ASP A 227 -1.40 -10.83 1.98
N ILE A 228 -0.55 -10.21 1.18
CA ILE A 228 0.65 -10.88 0.64
C ILE A 228 1.72 -10.91 1.72
N GLU A 229 2.11 -12.12 2.13
CA GLU A 229 3.13 -12.30 3.16
C GLU A 229 4.49 -11.78 2.70
N SER A 230 5.02 -10.79 3.45
CA SER A 230 6.36 -10.23 3.20
C SER A 230 6.60 -9.82 1.74
N MET A 231 5.66 -9.14 1.11
CA MET A 231 5.58 -8.84 -0.34
C MET A 231 6.93 -8.44 -0.96
N PHE A 232 7.69 -7.55 -0.33
CA PHE A 232 8.97 -7.09 -0.89
C PHE A 232 10.03 -8.20 -0.93
N HIS A 233 10.00 -9.12 0.04
CA HIS A 233 10.93 -10.24 0.08
C HIS A 233 10.58 -11.34 -0.92
N GLN A 234 9.41 -11.29 -1.55
CA GLN A 234 9.06 -12.24 -2.61
C GLN A 234 9.69 -11.85 -3.97
N ALA A 235 10.10 -10.60 -4.13
CA ALA A 235 10.82 -10.13 -5.30
C ALA A 235 12.34 -10.24 -5.06
N LYS A 236 13.02 -11.12 -5.82
CA LYS A 236 14.48 -11.29 -5.78
C LYS A 236 15.18 -10.12 -6.46
N VAL A 237 16.37 -9.77 -5.98
CA VAL A 237 17.26 -8.77 -6.61
C VAL A 237 18.24 -9.46 -7.55
N ASP A 238 18.53 -8.84 -8.69
CA ASP A 238 19.57 -9.34 -9.60
C ASP A 238 20.90 -9.53 -8.85
N PRO A 239 21.58 -10.69 -8.95
CA PRO A 239 22.83 -10.95 -8.25
C PRO A 239 23.91 -9.88 -8.45
N ARG A 240 23.89 -9.19 -9.60
CA ARG A 240 24.82 -8.09 -9.92
C ARG A 240 24.60 -6.86 -9.01
N ASP A 241 23.40 -6.70 -8.46
CA ASP A 241 23.01 -5.57 -7.63
C ASP A 241 23.02 -5.90 -6.13
N CYS A 242 23.08 -7.18 -5.74
CA CYS A 242 23.00 -7.61 -4.33
C CYS A 242 24.15 -7.02 -3.47
N ASP A 243 25.31 -6.73 -4.06
CA ASP A 243 26.42 -6.11 -3.33
C ASP A 243 26.13 -4.65 -2.91
N ALA A 244 25.17 -3.98 -3.53
CA ALA A 244 24.65 -2.68 -3.06
C ALA A 244 23.71 -2.81 -1.86
N LEU A 245 23.36 -4.01 -1.46
CA LEU A 245 22.50 -4.33 -0.31
C LEU A 245 23.26 -5.11 0.76
N ARG A 246 24.59 -4.88 0.87
CA ARG A 246 25.39 -5.45 1.95
C ARG A 246 24.97 -4.89 3.30
N PHE A 247 25.17 -5.69 4.36
CA PHE A 247 25.02 -5.27 5.75
C PHE A 247 25.95 -6.07 6.64
N LEU A 248 26.15 -5.57 7.86
CA LEU A 248 27.01 -6.21 8.84
C LEU A 248 26.13 -6.82 9.94
N TRP A 249 26.40 -8.09 10.28
CA TRP A 249 25.70 -8.79 11.36
C TRP A 249 26.63 -9.78 12.04
N TRP A 250 26.31 -10.14 13.27
CA TRP A 250 27.07 -11.14 14.01
C TRP A 250 26.65 -12.56 13.60
N PRO A 251 27.59 -13.46 13.31
CA PRO A 251 27.27 -14.86 13.06
C PRO A 251 26.42 -15.42 14.20
N ASN A 252 25.32 -16.10 13.86
CA ASN A 252 24.37 -16.67 14.81
C ASN A 252 23.75 -15.67 15.81
N GLY A 253 23.92 -14.36 15.59
CA GLY A 253 23.48 -13.32 16.52
C GLY A 253 24.43 -13.09 17.70
N GLU A 254 25.59 -13.73 17.75
CA GLU A 254 26.55 -13.68 18.86
C GLU A 254 27.23 -12.30 18.94
N LEU A 255 26.66 -11.39 19.73
CA LEU A 255 27.12 -10.00 19.82
C LEU A 255 28.58 -9.81 20.26
N HIS A 256 29.20 -10.83 20.86
CA HIS A 256 30.61 -10.79 21.29
C HIS A 256 31.59 -11.24 20.20
N SER A 257 31.10 -11.87 19.14
CA SER A 257 31.91 -12.25 17.99
C SER A 257 32.22 -11.06 17.08
N ALA A 258 33.16 -11.22 16.16
CA ALA A 258 33.40 -10.24 15.10
C ALA A 258 32.22 -10.24 14.11
N PRO A 259 31.72 -9.06 13.70
CA PRO A 259 30.67 -8.99 12.71
C PRO A 259 31.17 -9.52 11.35
N ALA A 260 30.30 -10.25 10.65
CA ALA A 260 30.54 -10.73 9.28
C ALA A 260 29.72 -9.88 8.28
N GLU A 261 30.09 -9.99 7.03
CA GLU A 261 29.37 -9.33 5.92
C GLU A 261 28.32 -10.26 5.34
N TYR A 262 27.15 -9.69 5.14
CA TYR A 262 26.00 -10.32 4.52
C TYR A 262 25.48 -9.43 3.39
N LYS A 263 24.70 -10.00 2.48
CA LYS A 263 23.98 -9.24 1.46
C LYS A 263 22.54 -9.75 1.35
N MET A 264 21.60 -8.82 1.12
CA MET A 264 20.23 -9.19 0.80
C MET A 264 20.16 -9.69 -0.64
N THR A 265 19.33 -10.69 -0.86
CA THR A 265 19.06 -11.27 -2.19
C THR A 265 17.68 -10.88 -2.71
N VAL A 266 16.92 -10.16 -1.88
CA VAL A 266 15.54 -9.72 -2.12
C VAL A 266 15.42 -8.21 -1.89
N HIS A 267 14.36 -7.61 -2.41
CA HIS A 267 14.07 -6.20 -2.17
C HIS A 267 13.78 -5.94 -0.70
N VAL A 268 14.28 -4.82 -0.17
CA VAL A 268 14.25 -4.54 1.28
C VAL A 268 13.28 -3.40 1.63
N PHE A 269 12.73 -3.46 2.83
CA PHE A 269 12.05 -2.31 3.42
C PHE A 269 13.06 -1.18 3.66
N GLY A 270 12.81 -0.02 3.06
CA GLY A 270 13.65 1.17 3.16
C GLY A 270 14.25 1.63 1.83
N ALA A 271 14.38 0.75 0.84
CA ALA A 271 14.75 1.16 -0.51
C ALA A 271 13.56 1.82 -1.22
N THR A 272 13.81 2.98 -1.83
CA THR A 272 12.76 3.78 -2.51
C THR A 272 12.11 3.05 -3.67
N SER A 273 12.83 2.14 -4.33
CA SER A 273 12.36 1.35 -5.47
C SER A 273 11.60 0.08 -5.11
N SER A 274 11.71 -0.41 -3.86
CA SER A 274 11.13 -1.71 -3.48
C SER A 274 9.63 -1.80 -3.70
N PRO A 275 8.81 -0.79 -3.40
CA PRO A 275 7.37 -0.84 -3.69
C PRO A 275 7.07 -1.03 -5.17
N SER A 276 7.71 -0.24 -6.04
CA SER A 276 7.50 -0.33 -7.49
C SER A 276 7.96 -1.68 -8.05
N CYS A 277 9.14 -2.18 -7.62
CA CYS A 277 9.66 -3.48 -8.06
C CYS A 277 8.75 -4.64 -7.63
N ALA A 278 8.25 -4.64 -6.40
CA ALA A 278 7.37 -5.69 -5.91
C ALA A 278 6.00 -5.67 -6.61
N SER A 279 5.40 -4.48 -6.80
CA SER A 279 4.16 -4.33 -7.55
C SER A 279 4.34 -4.72 -9.03
N PHE A 280 5.49 -4.42 -9.63
CA PHE A 280 5.85 -4.87 -10.97
C PHE A 280 5.88 -6.42 -11.04
N CYS A 281 6.54 -7.09 -10.09
CA CYS A 281 6.59 -8.55 -10.05
C CYS A 281 5.20 -9.17 -9.86
N LEU A 282 4.34 -8.54 -9.02
CA LEU A 282 2.96 -8.98 -8.81
C LEU A 282 2.15 -8.90 -10.12
N LEU A 283 2.20 -7.77 -10.82
CA LEU A 283 1.51 -7.57 -12.09
C LEU A 283 2.07 -8.48 -13.18
N ARG A 284 3.38 -8.70 -13.18
CA ARG A 284 4.04 -9.62 -14.10
C ARG A 284 3.59 -11.07 -13.88
N THR A 285 3.34 -11.48 -12.64
CA THR A 285 2.76 -12.80 -12.34
C THR A 285 1.41 -12.98 -13.01
N ALA A 286 0.55 -11.97 -12.95
CA ALA A 286 -0.75 -12.01 -13.62
C ALA A 286 -0.62 -12.03 -15.15
N GLU A 287 0.28 -11.22 -15.70
CA GLU A 287 0.48 -11.12 -17.15
C GLU A 287 1.03 -12.43 -17.76
N ASP A 288 2.05 -13.00 -17.14
CA ASP A 288 2.70 -14.23 -17.65
C ASP A 288 1.83 -15.48 -17.51
N ASN A 289 0.77 -15.43 -16.71
CA ASN A 289 -0.15 -16.55 -16.50
C ASN A 289 -1.58 -16.26 -16.98
N LYS A 290 -1.83 -15.18 -17.70
CA LYS A 290 -3.17 -14.75 -18.10
C LYS A 290 -3.96 -15.77 -18.92
N ASP A 291 -3.26 -16.59 -19.71
CA ASP A 291 -3.88 -17.60 -20.57
C ASP A 291 -4.20 -18.91 -19.79
N ALA A 292 -3.64 -19.08 -18.60
CA ALA A 292 -3.85 -20.26 -17.75
C ALA A 292 -4.96 -20.06 -16.69
N PHE A 293 -5.47 -18.84 -16.53
CA PHE A 293 -6.46 -18.50 -15.52
C PHE A 293 -7.61 -17.69 -16.12
N PRO A 294 -8.83 -17.78 -15.55
CA PRO A 294 -9.95 -16.94 -15.95
C PRO A 294 -9.60 -15.46 -15.87
N SER A 295 -10.09 -14.69 -16.82
CA SER A 295 -9.82 -13.23 -16.90
C SER A 295 -10.20 -12.48 -15.62
N GLU A 296 -11.25 -12.92 -14.91
CA GLU A 296 -11.66 -12.33 -13.64
C GLU A 296 -10.59 -12.47 -12.56
N ILE A 297 -9.91 -13.62 -12.46
CA ILE A 297 -8.83 -13.87 -11.50
C ILE A 297 -7.63 -12.98 -11.84
N VAL A 298 -7.25 -12.93 -13.12
CA VAL A 298 -6.17 -12.06 -13.61
C VAL A 298 -6.49 -10.57 -13.33
N ASN A 299 -7.72 -10.15 -13.60
CA ASN A 299 -8.17 -8.79 -13.33
C ASN A 299 -8.24 -8.47 -11.84
N THR A 300 -8.50 -9.46 -10.99
CA THR A 300 -8.42 -9.28 -9.53
C THR A 300 -7.02 -8.86 -9.12
N VAL A 301 -5.97 -9.49 -9.65
CA VAL A 301 -4.59 -9.06 -9.38
C VAL A 301 -4.33 -7.64 -9.88
N ARG A 302 -4.82 -7.30 -11.05
CA ARG A 302 -4.59 -5.97 -11.66
C ARG A 302 -5.35 -4.83 -10.99
N ARG A 303 -6.51 -5.08 -10.38
CA ARG A 303 -7.44 -4.03 -9.96
C ARG A 303 -7.81 -4.03 -8.48
N ASN A 304 -7.61 -5.13 -7.77
CA ASN A 304 -8.13 -5.33 -6.41
C ASN A 304 -7.03 -5.44 -5.34
N PHE A 305 -5.78 -5.20 -5.71
CA PHE A 305 -4.67 -5.09 -4.78
C PHE A 305 -4.34 -3.62 -4.50
N TYR A 306 -4.13 -3.30 -3.25
CA TYR A 306 -3.53 -2.06 -2.79
C TYR A 306 -2.29 -2.39 -1.97
N VAL A 307 -1.12 -2.23 -2.58
CA VAL A 307 0.18 -2.73 -2.07
C VAL A 307 0.08 -4.26 -1.85
N ASP A 308 0.09 -4.70 -0.60
CA ASP A 308 0.04 -6.10 -0.17
C ASP A 308 -1.37 -6.61 0.17
N ASP A 309 -2.36 -5.73 0.30
CA ASP A 309 -3.74 -6.09 0.64
C ASP A 309 -4.60 -6.33 -0.62
N CYS A 310 -5.22 -7.50 -0.70
CA CYS A 310 -6.26 -7.85 -1.69
C CYS A 310 -7.63 -7.65 -1.09
N LEU A 311 -8.50 -6.89 -1.76
CA LEU A 311 -9.91 -6.71 -1.40
C LEU A 311 -10.79 -6.98 -2.61
N LYS A 312 -11.63 -8.01 -2.56
CA LYS A 312 -12.53 -8.37 -3.66
C LYS A 312 -13.88 -8.87 -3.09
N SER A 313 -14.96 -8.51 -3.77
CA SER A 313 -16.28 -9.14 -3.56
C SER A 313 -16.74 -9.85 -4.83
N VAL A 314 -17.61 -10.85 -4.66
CA VAL A 314 -18.15 -11.68 -5.73
C VAL A 314 -19.62 -12.01 -5.47
N ARG A 315 -20.34 -12.45 -6.51
CA ARG A 315 -21.80 -12.66 -6.48
C ARG A 315 -22.24 -13.84 -5.65
N THR A 316 -21.47 -14.92 -5.67
CA THR A 316 -21.86 -16.16 -5.00
C THR A 316 -20.76 -16.68 -4.08
N ARG A 317 -21.18 -17.45 -3.09
CA ARG A 317 -20.27 -18.19 -2.20
C ARG A 317 -19.34 -19.13 -2.98
N HIS A 318 -19.87 -19.75 -4.03
CA HIS A 318 -19.10 -20.62 -4.90
C HIS A 318 -17.96 -19.86 -5.57
N ASP A 319 -18.25 -18.67 -6.12
CA ASP A 319 -17.24 -17.81 -6.75
C ASP A 319 -16.19 -17.35 -5.75
N ALA A 320 -16.60 -17.06 -4.51
CA ALA A 320 -15.65 -16.68 -3.45
C ALA A 320 -14.65 -17.81 -3.14
N ARG A 321 -15.12 -19.05 -3.01
CA ARG A 321 -14.23 -20.22 -2.81
C ARG A 321 -13.33 -20.45 -4.02
N LEU A 322 -13.85 -20.32 -5.22
CA LEU A 322 -13.09 -20.44 -6.46
C LEU A 322 -12.02 -19.35 -6.56
N LEU A 323 -12.40 -18.10 -6.27
CA LEU A 323 -11.48 -16.95 -6.25
C LEU A 323 -10.31 -17.20 -5.28
N VAL A 324 -10.59 -17.58 -4.04
CA VAL A 324 -9.54 -17.86 -3.03
C VAL A 324 -8.55 -18.90 -3.56
N ARG A 325 -9.04 -20.03 -4.08
CA ARG A 325 -8.19 -21.11 -4.59
C ARG A 325 -7.37 -20.67 -5.79
N MET A 326 -8.02 -20.10 -6.81
CA MET A 326 -7.34 -19.74 -8.06
C MET A 326 -6.40 -18.56 -7.88
N LEU A 327 -6.74 -17.58 -7.03
CA LEU A 327 -5.87 -16.45 -6.73
C LEU A 327 -4.62 -16.91 -5.96
N THR A 328 -4.79 -17.80 -4.99
CA THR A 328 -3.66 -18.42 -4.28
C THR A 328 -2.75 -19.17 -5.24
N GLU A 329 -3.32 -19.98 -6.16
CA GLU A 329 -2.55 -20.71 -7.16
C GLU A 329 -1.83 -19.76 -8.14
N LEU A 330 -2.52 -18.75 -8.68
CA LEU A 330 -1.94 -17.77 -9.60
C LEU A 330 -0.74 -17.06 -8.95
N LEU A 331 -0.92 -16.56 -7.74
CA LEU A 331 0.13 -15.79 -7.06
C LEU A 331 1.30 -16.66 -6.61
N SER A 332 1.05 -17.90 -6.22
CA SER A 332 2.12 -18.85 -5.89
C SER A 332 3.06 -19.11 -7.07
N ARG A 333 2.56 -19.01 -8.31
CA ARG A 333 3.40 -19.12 -9.51
C ARG A 333 4.42 -17.99 -9.64
N GLY A 334 4.20 -16.85 -8.99
CA GLY A 334 5.14 -15.74 -8.91
C GLY A 334 5.92 -15.68 -7.61
N GLY A 335 5.75 -16.68 -6.72
CA GLY A 335 6.37 -16.74 -5.41
C GLY A 335 5.63 -15.93 -4.34
N PHE A 336 4.44 -15.38 -4.63
CA PHE A 336 3.65 -14.63 -3.67
C PHE A 336 2.71 -15.57 -2.90
N SER A 337 2.75 -15.48 -1.57
CA SER A 337 1.89 -16.25 -0.67
C SER A 337 0.81 -15.37 -0.06
N LEU A 338 -0.45 -15.72 -0.27
CA LEU A 338 -1.59 -15.04 0.37
C LEU A 338 -1.85 -15.63 1.74
N ARG A 339 -2.00 -14.76 2.72
CA ARG A 339 -2.24 -15.10 4.13
C ARG A 339 -3.32 -14.19 4.72
N LYS A 340 -3.69 -14.49 5.96
CA LYS A 340 -4.65 -13.70 6.75
C LYS A 340 -6.00 -13.55 6.05
N TRP A 341 -6.43 -14.60 5.37
CA TRP A 341 -7.71 -14.60 4.72
C TRP A 341 -8.86 -14.27 5.67
N MET A 342 -9.77 -13.41 5.21
CA MET A 342 -10.97 -12.98 5.87
C MET A 342 -12.13 -12.99 4.88
N SER A 343 -13.35 -13.30 5.34
CA SER A 343 -14.58 -13.21 4.55
C SER A 343 -15.76 -12.91 5.47
N ASN A 344 -16.80 -12.26 4.95
CA ASN A 344 -18.09 -12.10 5.61
C ASN A 344 -18.94 -13.39 5.57
N ASP A 345 -18.46 -14.47 4.95
CA ASP A 345 -19.13 -15.75 4.89
C ASP A 345 -18.31 -16.85 5.57
N ARG A 346 -18.90 -17.50 6.60
CA ARG A 346 -18.23 -18.55 7.41
C ARG A 346 -17.90 -19.81 6.61
N GLU A 347 -18.71 -20.16 5.62
CA GLU A 347 -18.44 -21.34 4.81
C GLU A 347 -17.30 -21.09 3.81
N VAL A 348 -17.13 -19.84 3.35
CA VAL A 348 -15.95 -19.46 2.57
C VAL A 348 -14.69 -19.60 3.47
N LEU A 349 -14.74 -19.09 4.68
CA LEU A 349 -13.62 -19.24 5.65
C LEU A 349 -13.35 -20.71 5.98
N ALA A 350 -14.38 -21.54 6.14
CA ALA A 350 -14.23 -22.97 6.42
C ALA A 350 -13.46 -23.72 5.31
N SER A 351 -13.56 -23.24 4.06
CA SER A 351 -12.81 -23.81 2.92
C SER A 351 -11.31 -23.44 2.90
N ILE A 352 -10.89 -22.53 3.74
CA ILE A 352 -9.49 -22.02 3.81
C ILE A 352 -8.77 -22.71 4.98
N PRO A 353 -7.53 -23.17 4.80
CA PRO A 353 -6.74 -23.76 5.89
C PRO A 353 -6.63 -22.81 7.09
N PRO A 354 -6.78 -23.28 8.34
CA PRO A 354 -6.78 -22.42 9.53
C PRO A 354 -5.50 -21.57 9.70
N ASN A 355 -4.35 -22.09 9.27
CA ASN A 355 -3.07 -21.36 9.32
C ASN A 355 -2.95 -20.23 8.28
N GLU A 356 -3.84 -20.18 7.31
CA GLU A 356 -3.90 -19.13 6.28
C GLU A 356 -4.94 -18.06 6.60
N ARG A 357 -5.85 -18.33 7.56
CA ARG A 357 -6.85 -17.37 8.01
C ARG A 357 -6.25 -16.25 8.86
N ALA A 358 -6.93 -15.12 8.94
CA ALA A 358 -6.62 -14.09 9.91
C ALA A 358 -6.77 -14.63 11.33
N LYS A 359 -5.94 -14.19 12.26
CA LYS A 359 -5.94 -14.67 13.65
C LYS A 359 -7.29 -14.55 14.35
N SER A 360 -8.05 -13.53 14.01
CA SER A 360 -9.38 -13.24 14.54
C SER A 360 -10.47 -14.23 14.10
N VAL A 361 -10.24 -15.02 13.03
CA VAL A 361 -11.18 -16.00 12.47
C VAL A 361 -10.55 -17.39 12.30
N VAL A 362 -9.51 -17.70 13.04
CA VAL A 362 -8.93 -19.06 13.09
C VAL A 362 -9.95 -20.03 13.65
N ASN A 363 -10.62 -19.65 14.75
CA ASN A 363 -11.76 -20.40 15.28
C ASN A 363 -13.06 -19.83 14.70
N LEU A 364 -13.85 -20.67 14.03
CA LEU A 364 -15.12 -20.33 13.39
C LEU A 364 -16.34 -20.51 14.33
N ASP A 365 -16.13 -21.07 15.56
CA ASP A 365 -17.18 -21.23 16.57
C ASP A 365 -17.47 -19.94 17.34
N LEU A 366 -17.14 -18.79 16.75
CA LEU A 366 -17.41 -17.48 17.34
C LEU A 366 -18.90 -17.14 17.22
N ASP A 367 -19.48 -16.62 18.31
CA ASP A 367 -20.88 -16.13 18.29
C ASP A 367 -21.05 -14.98 17.29
N LYS A 368 -20.03 -14.11 17.16
CA LYS A 368 -19.99 -12.99 16.21
C LYS A 368 -18.65 -12.92 15.48
N MET A 369 -18.72 -12.53 14.20
CA MET A 369 -17.52 -12.24 13.43
C MET A 369 -16.86 -10.93 13.90
N PRO A 370 -15.53 -10.81 13.84
CA PRO A 370 -14.80 -9.65 14.34
C PRO A 370 -14.99 -8.41 13.46
N THR A 371 -14.63 -7.25 14.02
CA THR A 371 -14.36 -6.04 13.23
C THR A 371 -12.89 -6.02 12.84
N GLU A 372 -12.63 -5.90 11.56
CA GLU A 372 -11.28 -5.87 10.99
C GLU A 372 -10.98 -4.55 10.26
N HIS A 373 -9.74 -4.38 9.82
CA HIS A 373 -9.34 -3.23 9.04
C HIS A 373 -9.17 -3.60 7.56
N ALA A 374 -9.95 -2.95 6.71
CA ALA A 374 -9.80 -3.00 5.27
C ALA A 374 -9.16 -1.67 4.82
N LEU A 375 -7.88 -1.67 4.50
CA LEU A 375 -7.11 -0.49 4.07
C LEU A 375 -7.26 0.72 5.01
N GLY A 376 -7.29 0.47 6.32
CA GLY A 376 -7.44 1.52 7.35
C GLY A 376 -8.88 1.87 7.73
N VAL A 377 -9.87 1.53 6.92
CA VAL A 377 -11.29 1.60 7.28
C VAL A 377 -11.64 0.40 8.16
N GLN A 378 -12.45 0.59 9.19
CA GLN A 378 -12.96 -0.54 9.98
C GLN A 378 -14.10 -1.22 9.22
N TRP A 379 -14.00 -2.53 9.05
CA TRP A 379 -15.00 -3.37 8.43
C TRP A 379 -15.60 -4.32 9.47
N ASN A 380 -16.88 -4.13 9.76
CA ASN A 380 -17.64 -5.12 10.54
C ASN A 380 -17.96 -6.30 9.62
N VAL A 381 -17.29 -7.42 9.87
CA VAL A 381 -17.40 -8.59 9.02
C VAL A 381 -18.79 -9.25 9.14
N GLU A 382 -19.43 -9.18 10.33
CA GLU A 382 -20.74 -9.79 10.57
C GLU A 382 -21.88 -9.06 9.87
N THR A 383 -21.90 -7.71 9.93
CA THR A 383 -22.94 -6.89 9.28
C THR A 383 -22.56 -6.45 7.88
N ASP A 384 -21.33 -6.74 7.47
CA ASP A 384 -20.73 -6.31 6.21
C ASP A 384 -20.77 -4.79 6.00
N GLU A 385 -20.46 -4.02 7.04
CA GLU A 385 -20.54 -2.56 7.05
C GLU A 385 -19.17 -1.92 7.33
N PHE A 386 -18.91 -0.77 6.72
CA PHE A 386 -17.81 0.09 7.13
C PHE A 386 -18.18 0.87 8.38
N ILE A 387 -17.31 0.83 9.39
CA ILE A 387 -17.47 1.53 10.64
C ILE A 387 -16.41 2.63 10.75
N PHE A 388 -16.84 3.80 11.19
CA PHE A 388 -15.96 4.92 11.45
C PHE A 388 -15.83 5.14 12.97
N LYS A 389 -14.62 5.00 13.49
CA LYS A 389 -14.35 5.24 14.90
C LYS A 389 -13.79 6.64 15.10
N VAL A 390 -14.59 7.49 15.70
CA VAL A 390 -14.14 8.82 16.11
C VAL A 390 -13.53 8.72 17.50
N ILE A 391 -12.22 8.86 17.61
CA ILE A 391 -11.52 8.94 18.90
C ILE A 391 -11.11 10.39 19.09
N ALA A 392 -11.92 11.12 19.84
CA ALA A 392 -11.57 12.48 20.27
C ALA A 392 -10.43 12.38 21.30
N LYS A 393 -9.20 12.57 20.86
CA LYS A 393 -8.08 12.76 21.79
C LYS A 393 -8.13 14.18 22.32
N GLU A 394 -8.02 14.34 23.62
CA GLU A 394 -7.85 15.65 24.23
C GLU A 394 -6.59 16.33 23.65
N LYS A 395 -6.81 17.43 22.99
CA LYS A 395 -5.76 18.29 22.43
C LYS A 395 -6.00 19.71 22.93
N PRO A 396 -4.93 20.50 23.11
CA PRO A 396 -5.11 21.91 23.42
C PRO A 396 -6.04 22.60 22.42
N PRO A 397 -6.93 23.51 22.84
CA PRO A 397 -7.88 24.21 21.97
C PRO A 397 -7.20 25.28 21.09
N THR A 398 -6.14 24.86 20.40
CA THR A 398 -5.41 25.64 19.39
C THR A 398 -5.85 25.22 18.00
N ARG A 399 -5.62 26.06 16.99
CA ARG A 399 -5.88 25.71 15.57
C ARG A 399 -5.29 24.36 15.18
N ARG A 400 -4.04 24.09 15.59
CA ARG A 400 -3.35 22.82 15.34
C ARG A 400 -4.01 21.64 16.08
N GLY A 401 -4.46 21.87 17.32
CA GLY A 401 -5.17 20.87 18.12
C GLY A 401 -6.50 20.49 17.48
N ILE A 402 -7.32 21.49 17.13
CA ILE A 402 -8.62 21.30 16.48
C ILE A 402 -8.46 20.58 15.14
N LEU A 403 -7.52 21.04 14.29
CA LEU A 403 -7.24 20.40 13.01
C LEU A 403 -6.75 18.97 13.18
N SER A 404 -5.91 18.71 14.19
CA SER A 404 -5.43 17.36 14.50
C SER A 404 -6.56 16.41 14.90
N VAL A 405 -7.55 16.89 15.66
CA VAL A 405 -8.74 16.10 16.04
C VAL A 405 -9.63 15.88 14.83
N ALA A 406 -9.96 16.94 14.08
CA ALA A 406 -10.81 16.85 12.88
C ALA A 406 -10.20 15.91 11.80
N SER A 407 -8.86 15.91 11.66
CA SER A 407 -8.14 15.07 10.70
C SER A 407 -7.82 13.68 11.23
N SER A 408 -8.19 13.35 12.48
CA SER A 408 -7.96 12.01 13.05
C SER A 408 -8.95 10.96 12.55
N VAL A 409 -10.04 11.39 11.96
CA VAL A 409 -11.05 10.51 11.37
C VAL A 409 -10.57 10.09 9.99
N TYR A 410 -10.29 8.80 9.83
CA TYR A 410 -9.91 8.24 8.55
C TYR A 410 -11.17 7.89 7.74
N ASP A 411 -11.48 8.70 6.76
CA ASP A 411 -12.67 8.60 5.90
C ASP A 411 -12.27 8.83 4.43
N PRO A 412 -11.69 7.82 3.78
CA PRO A 412 -11.22 7.94 2.40
C PRO A 412 -12.37 8.06 1.39
N LEU A 413 -13.58 7.60 1.75
CA LEU A 413 -14.76 7.64 0.90
C LEU A 413 -15.61 8.91 1.09
N GLY A 414 -15.30 9.73 2.10
CA GLY A 414 -16.01 10.98 2.35
C GLY A 414 -17.39 10.83 3.01
N PHE A 415 -17.75 9.65 3.52
CA PHE A 415 -19.06 9.43 4.16
C PHE A 415 -19.29 10.30 5.39
N LEU A 416 -18.25 10.64 6.13
CA LEU A 416 -18.31 11.50 7.29
C LEU A 416 -18.05 12.98 6.97
N ALA A 417 -17.87 13.34 5.68
CA ALA A 417 -17.61 14.72 5.29
C ALA A 417 -18.67 15.70 5.83
N PRO A 418 -19.98 15.41 5.81
CA PRO A 418 -20.98 16.32 6.39
C PRO A 418 -20.74 16.62 7.87
N PHE A 419 -20.28 15.63 8.66
CA PHE A 419 -19.99 15.80 10.08
C PHE A 419 -18.64 16.47 10.33
N THR A 420 -17.63 16.14 9.55
CA THR A 420 -16.27 16.67 9.75
C THR A 420 -16.09 18.07 9.15
N LEU A 421 -16.97 18.49 8.22
CA LEU A 421 -16.89 19.77 7.55
C LEU A 421 -16.95 20.94 8.54
N SER A 422 -17.92 20.94 9.45
CA SER A 422 -18.04 21.98 10.48
C SER A 422 -16.78 22.13 11.32
N ALA A 423 -16.19 20.99 11.72
CA ALA A 423 -14.92 20.98 12.45
C ALA A 423 -13.74 21.47 11.62
N LYS A 424 -13.73 21.26 10.29
CA LYS A 424 -12.70 21.77 9.37
C LYS A 424 -12.89 23.26 9.03
N LEU A 425 -14.12 23.77 9.03
CA LEU A 425 -14.41 25.19 8.81
C LEU A 425 -14.01 26.06 10.00
N PHE A 426 -14.11 25.54 11.22
CA PHE A 426 -13.77 26.27 12.43
C PHE A 426 -12.32 26.81 12.46
N PRO A 427 -11.27 26.01 12.19
CA PRO A 427 -9.91 26.54 12.06
C PRO A 427 -9.75 27.62 10.97
N ARG A 428 -10.49 27.50 9.86
CA ARG A 428 -10.51 28.51 8.79
C ARG A 428 -11.04 29.83 9.31
N GLU A 429 -12.12 29.84 10.09
CA GLU A 429 -12.65 31.05 10.71
C GLU A 429 -11.69 31.68 11.71
N LEU A 430 -11.03 30.86 12.54
CA LEU A 430 -10.00 31.33 13.46
C LEU A 430 -8.84 32.00 12.70
N CYS A 431 -8.44 31.41 11.57
CA CYS A 431 -7.42 32.03 10.69
C CYS A 431 -7.89 33.38 10.14
N ARG A 432 -9.16 33.49 9.69
CA ARG A 432 -9.72 34.74 9.16
C ARG A 432 -9.78 35.82 10.23
N LYS A 433 -10.13 35.45 11.46
CA LYS A 433 -10.18 36.33 12.62
C LYS A 433 -8.84 36.64 13.25
N LYS A 434 -7.72 36.05 12.74
CA LYS A 434 -6.35 36.14 13.29
C LYS A 434 -6.25 35.74 14.78
N ILE A 435 -7.12 34.85 15.24
CA ILE A 435 -7.11 34.29 16.58
C ILE A 435 -6.15 33.09 16.57
N GLY A 436 -5.12 33.12 17.44
CA GLY A 436 -4.03 32.15 17.50
C GLY A 436 -4.30 30.90 18.31
#